data_fa4b033fe1740af79a42b373d57ee95d
#
_entry.id   fa4b033fe1740af79a42b373d57ee95d
#
_cell.length_a   1.000
_cell.length_b   1.000
_cell.length_c   1.000
_cell.angle_alpha   90.00
_cell.angle_beta   90.00
_cell.angle_gamma   90.00
#
_symmetry.space_group_name_H-M   'P 1'
#
loop_
_entity.id
_entity.type
_entity.pdbx_description
1 polymer ?
#
loop_
_entity_poly.entity_id
_entity_poly.type
_entity_poly.pdbx_seq_one_letter_code
_entity_poly.pdbx_strand_id
1 'polypeptide(L)'
;MTWKIIADSGCDYRQLATPAIDTTFVSVPLTIQVADQVFVDDASLDIDQMMETMYATAEASKSACPSPDDYLRAFEGAKNIFLVTITGTLSGSHNSAQLAKNIYLEEHPDTKIHVIDSLSAGGEVDLIVEKIN
;
A
#
# COMPACT_ATOMS: atom_id res chain seq x y z
N MET A 1 16.52 -17.09 -1.38
CA MET A 1 16.20 -15.84 -2.08
C MET A 1 14.95 -15.26 -1.42
N THR A 2 14.97 -14.01 -1.01
CA THR A 2 13.85 -13.41 -0.28
C THR A 2 12.91 -12.69 -1.26
N TRP A 3 11.63 -12.92 -1.07
CA TRP A 3 10.55 -12.28 -1.80
C TRP A 3 9.75 -11.38 -0.87
N LYS A 4 9.26 -10.30 -1.41
CA LYS A 4 8.32 -9.42 -0.69
C LYS A 4 7.18 -9.04 -1.62
N ILE A 5 5.97 -9.20 -1.12
CA ILE A 5 4.76 -8.66 -1.76
C ILE A 5 4.35 -7.43 -0.96
N ILE A 6 4.20 -6.32 -1.64
CA ILE A 6 3.78 -5.06 -1.06
C ILE A 6 2.47 -4.65 -1.72
N ALA A 7 1.51 -4.21 -0.94
CA ALA A 7 0.30 -3.59 -1.46
C ALA A 7 0.00 -2.31 -0.68
N ASP A 8 -0.62 -1.31 -1.33
CA ASP A 8 -1.19 -0.22 -0.57
C ASP A 8 -2.46 -0.69 0.16
N SER A 9 -2.97 0.12 1.09
CA SER A 9 -4.13 -0.26 1.89
C SER A 9 -5.47 -0.23 1.14
N GLY A 10 -5.44 0.03 -0.16
CA GLY A 10 -6.54 -0.30 -1.06
C GLY A 10 -6.76 -1.80 -1.21
N CYS A 11 -5.75 -2.61 -0.89
CA CYS A 11 -5.87 -4.03 -0.60
C CYS A 11 -6.44 -4.22 0.81
N ASP A 12 -7.39 -5.15 0.98
CA ASP A 12 -8.02 -5.40 2.28
C ASP A 12 -7.13 -6.21 3.22
N TYR A 13 -6.10 -6.89 2.69
CA TYR A 13 -5.16 -7.64 3.51
C TYR A 13 -4.21 -6.72 4.30
N ARG A 14 -3.97 -7.05 5.56
CA ARG A 14 -2.90 -6.49 6.39
C ARG A 14 -1.77 -7.49 6.61
N GLN A 15 -2.07 -8.76 6.41
CA GLN A 15 -1.14 -9.89 6.43
C GLN A 15 -1.68 -11.01 5.53
N LEU A 16 -0.82 -11.87 5.02
CA LEU A 16 -1.24 -13.10 4.34
C LEU A 16 -1.40 -14.23 5.35
N ALA A 17 -2.49 -15.00 5.22
CA ALA A 17 -2.74 -16.14 6.09
C ALA A 17 -1.72 -17.27 5.86
N THR A 18 -1.33 -17.48 4.60
CA THR A 18 -0.40 -18.53 4.17
C THR A 18 0.60 -17.96 3.16
N PRO A 19 1.61 -17.19 3.62
CA PRO A 19 2.63 -16.70 2.71
C PRO A 19 3.45 -17.86 2.10
N ALA A 20 3.82 -17.73 0.84
CA ALA A 20 4.72 -18.67 0.19
C ALA A 20 6.10 -18.72 0.90
N ILE A 21 6.88 -19.76 0.62
CA ILE A 21 8.21 -19.93 1.22
C ILE A 21 9.09 -18.72 0.92
N ASP A 22 9.79 -18.22 1.93
CA ASP A 22 10.69 -17.06 1.86
C ASP A 22 9.99 -15.77 1.38
N THR A 23 8.67 -15.68 1.54
CA THR A 23 7.85 -14.54 1.14
C THR A 23 7.32 -13.81 2.37
N THR A 24 7.44 -12.49 2.35
CA THR A 24 6.82 -11.60 3.34
C THR A 24 5.81 -10.67 2.67
N PHE A 25 4.81 -10.24 3.41
CA PHE A 25 3.81 -9.28 2.96
C PHE A 25 3.88 -7.99 3.78
N VAL A 26 3.77 -6.85 3.10
CA VAL A 26 3.74 -5.53 3.73
C VAL A 26 2.58 -4.72 3.15
N SER A 27 1.72 -4.22 4.01
CA SER A 27 0.70 -3.23 3.66
C SER A 27 1.24 -1.82 3.89
N VAL A 28 1.14 -0.97 2.89
CA VAL A 28 1.55 0.45 2.98
C VAL A 28 0.29 1.31 3.04
N PRO A 29 0.05 2.01 4.17
CA PRO A 29 -1.23 2.64 4.41
C PRO A 29 -1.43 3.94 3.62
N LEU A 30 -2.66 4.14 3.13
CA LEU A 30 -3.19 5.44 2.82
C LEU A 30 -3.55 6.18 4.12
N THR A 31 -3.75 7.47 4.03
CA THR A 31 -4.29 8.27 5.14
C THR A 31 -5.65 8.85 4.77
N ILE A 32 -6.51 9.00 5.77
CA ILE A 32 -7.84 9.58 5.64
C ILE A 32 -7.91 10.78 6.55
N GLN A 33 -8.17 11.96 6.00
CA GLN A 33 -8.39 13.18 6.76
C GLN A 33 -9.89 13.45 6.89
N VAL A 34 -10.34 13.61 8.11
CA VAL A 34 -11.71 13.98 8.45
C VAL A 34 -11.66 15.22 9.35
N ALA A 35 -12.15 16.34 8.86
CA ALA A 35 -11.98 17.66 9.50
C ALA A 35 -10.49 17.94 9.76
N ASP A 36 -10.09 18.12 11.02
CA ASP A 36 -8.70 18.36 11.45
C ASP A 36 -7.97 17.10 11.92
N GLN A 37 -8.60 15.93 11.84
CA GLN A 37 -8.02 14.65 12.25
C GLN A 37 -7.52 13.84 11.05
N VAL A 38 -6.39 13.16 11.25
CA VAL A 38 -5.81 12.25 10.27
C VAL A 38 -5.81 10.83 10.81
N PHE A 39 -6.40 9.93 10.06
CA PHE A 39 -6.46 8.50 10.34
C PHE A 39 -5.55 7.74 9.38
N VAL A 40 -4.75 6.83 9.90
CA VAL A 40 -3.88 5.96 9.09
C VAL A 40 -4.62 4.65 8.84
N ASP A 41 -4.74 4.26 7.58
CA ASP A 41 -5.45 3.05 7.16
C ASP A 41 -4.58 1.80 7.35
N ASP A 42 -4.29 1.47 8.58
CA ASP A 42 -3.53 0.29 8.99
C ASP A 42 -4.30 -0.56 10.03
N ALA A 43 -3.65 -1.59 10.55
CA ALA A 43 -4.26 -2.49 11.52
C ALA A 43 -4.63 -1.82 12.86
N SER A 44 -4.11 -0.62 13.15
CA SER A 44 -4.41 0.16 14.36
C SER A 44 -5.58 1.12 14.20
N LEU A 45 -6.16 1.22 12.99
CA LEU A 45 -7.25 2.15 12.71
C LEU A 45 -8.47 1.84 13.57
N ASP A 46 -8.89 2.83 14.37
CA ASP A 46 -10.18 2.82 15.05
C ASP A 46 -11.26 3.31 14.08
N ILE A 47 -11.93 2.34 13.44
CA ILE A 47 -12.97 2.62 12.44
C ILE A 47 -14.17 3.30 13.07
N ASP A 48 -14.56 2.92 14.28
CA ASP A 48 -15.70 3.50 14.96
C ASP A 48 -15.44 4.98 15.26
N GLN A 49 -14.28 5.32 15.79
CA GLN A 49 -13.87 6.70 16.03
C GLN A 49 -13.83 7.51 14.73
N MET A 50 -13.28 6.95 13.66
CA MET A 50 -13.24 7.62 12.36
C MET A 50 -14.65 7.88 11.84
N MET A 51 -15.55 6.91 11.91
CA MET A 51 -16.93 7.04 11.48
C MET A 51 -17.71 8.05 12.30
N GLU A 52 -17.54 8.05 13.62
CA GLU A 52 -18.14 9.06 14.51
C GLU A 52 -17.68 10.48 14.12
N THR A 53 -16.39 10.65 13.85
CA THR A 53 -15.83 11.93 13.40
C THR A 53 -16.43 12.35 12.05
N MET A 54 -16.60 11.41 11.12
CA MET A 54 -17.22 11.68 9.82
C MET A 54 -18.68 12.12 9.95
N TYR A 55 -19.45 11.49 10.83
CA TYR A 55 -20.86 11.86 11.05
C TYR A 55 -21.01 13.19 11.81
N ALA A 56 -20.03 13.56 12.62
CA ALA A 56 -20.05 14.79 13.41
C ALA A 56 -19.68 16.06 12.62
N THR A 57 -19.11 15.92 11.42
CA THR A 57 -18.69 17.06 10.58
C THR A 57 -19.52 17.14 9.30
N ALA A 58 -19.75 18.38 8.82
CA ALA A 58 -20.30 18.62 7.50
C ALA A 58 -19.22 18.70 6.40
N GLU A 59 -17.95 18.68 6.77
CA GLU A 59 -16.83 18.72 5.84
C GLU A 59 -16.64 17.38 5.13
N ALA A 60 -16.28 17.43 3.84
CA ALA A 60 -15.93 16.22 3.10
C ALA A 60 -14.60 15.66 3.60
N SER A 61 -14.55 14.33 3.77
CA SER A 61 -13.31 13.63 4.03
C SER A 61 -12.40 13.62 2.79
N LYS A 62 -11.09 13.52 3.02
CA LYS A 62 -10.06 13.43 1.98
C LYS A 62 -9.18 12.23 2.26
N SER A 63 -8.64 11.62 1.21
CA SER A 63 -7.61 10.58 1.35
C SER A 63 -6.33 11.03 0.66
N ALA A 64 -5.20 10.53 1.16
CA ALA A 64 -3.89 10.71 0.55
C ALA A 64 -3.23 9.35 0.32
N CYS A 65 -2.62 9.18 -0.85
CA CYS A 65 -1.85 7.99 -1.17
C CYS A 65 -0.55 7.94 -0.35
N PRO A 66 0.08 6.76 -0.22
CA PRO A 66 1.41 6.65 0.35
C PRO A 66 2.42 7.53 -0.39
N SER A 67 3.36 8.11 0.35
CA SER A 67 4.46 8.87 -0.24
C SER A 67 5.51 7.92 -0.85
N PRO A 68 6.41 8.41 -1.72
CA PRO A 68 7.57 7.62 -2.15
C PRO A 68 8.41 7.10 -0.98
N ASP A 69 8.58 7.89 0.08
CA ASP A 69 9.33 7.47 1.28
C ASP A 69 8.67 6.29 2.01
N ASP A 70 7.34 6.21 2.03
CA ASP A 70 6.63 5.08 2.60
C ASP A 70 6.96 3.79 1.84
N TYR A 71 7.00 3.86 0.51
CA TYR A 71 7.39 2.73 -0.32
C TYR A 71 8.88 2.39 -0.21
N LEU A 72 9.76 3.40 -0.14
CA LEU A 72 11.19 3.16 0.06
C LEU A 72 11.45 2.34 1.33
N ARG A 73 10.81 2.70 2.45
CA ARG A 73 10.90 1.92 3.69
C ARG A 73 10.37 0.50 3.52
N ALA A 74 9.30 0.32 2.75
CA ALA A 74 8.73 -1.00 2.50
C ALA A 74 9.65 -1.91 1.66
N PHE A 75 10.53 -1.36 0.83
CA PHE A 75 11.45 -2.15 0.00
C PHE A 75 12.60 -2.78 0.78
N GLU A 76 12.92 -2.27 1.95
CA GLU A 76 14.07 -2.72 2.73
C GLU A 76 14.02 -4.22 3.03
N GLY A 77 15.17 -4.87 2.95
CA GLY A 77 15.35 -6.27 3.38
C GLY A 77 14.93 -7.34 2.37
N ALA A 78 14.50 -6.99 1.16
CA ALA A 78 14.16 -7.96 0.13
C ALA A 78 14.93 -7.73 -1.16
N LYS A 79 15.18 -8.81 -1.90
CA LYS A 79 15.85 -8.78 -3.20
C LYS A 79 14.90 -8.84 -4.38
N ASN A 80 13.72 -9.41 -4.18
CA ASN A 80 12.68 -9.52 -5.21
C ASN A 80 11.37 -8.99 -4.64
N ILE A 81 10.81 -8.01 -5.30
CA ILE A 81 9.65 -7.28 -4.80
C ILE A 81 8.58 -7.20 -5.88
N PHE A 82 7.37 -7.63 -5.54
CA PHE A 82 6.15 -7.27 -6.25
C PHE A 82 5.39 -6.22 -5.44
N LEU A 83 5.07 -5.11 -6.07
CA LEU A 83 4.28 -4.06 -5.45
C LEU A 83 2.99 -3.89 -6.25
N VAL A 84 1.84 -4.07 -5.60
CA VAL A 84 0.51 -3.90 -6.19
C VAL A 84 -0.13 -2.65 -5.62
N THR A 85 -0.55 -1.74 -6.49
CA THR A 85 -1.26 -0.52 -6.10
C THR A 85 -2.72 -0.56 -6.54
N ILE A 86 -3.57 0.20 -5.86
CA ILE A 86 -4.88 0.53 -6.43
C ILE A 86 -4.69 1.26 -7.75
N THR A 87 -5.75 1.29 -8.56
CA THR A 87 -5.68 1.88 -9.90
C THR A 87 -5.08 3.28 -9.92
N GLY A 88 -4.12 3.49 -10.80
CA GLY A 88 -3.48 4.79 -11.03
C GLY A 88 -4.42 5.87 -11.56
N THR A 89 -5.62 5.49 -12.00
CA THR A 89 -6.65 6.45 -12.46
C THR A 89 -7.39 7.12 -11.29
N LEU A 90 -7.38 6.52 -10.10
CA LEU A 90 -8.03 7.06 -8.90
C LEU A 90 -7.05 7.62 -7.87
N SER A 91 -5.80 7.17 -7.87
CA SER A 91 -4.84 7.47 -6.82
C SER A 91 -3.44 7.71 -7.36
N GLY A 92 -2.69 8.59 -6.70
CA GLY A 92 -1.26 8.79 -6.94
C GLY A 92 -0.36 7.68 -6.40
N SER A 93 -0.91 6.64 -5.77
CA SER A 93 -0.17 5.53 -5.17
C SER A 93 0.77 4.83 -6.16
N HIS A 94 0.28 4.54 -7.37
CA HIS A 94 1.10 3.93 -8.43
C HIS A 94 2.30 4.82 -8.83
N ASN A 95 2.08 6.13 -9.01
CA ASN A 95 3.16 7.07 -9.33
C ASN A 95 4.18 7.18 -8.19
N SER A 96 3.72 7.23 -6.95
CA SER A 96 4.60 7.21 -5.76
C SER A 96 5.46 5.93 -5.72
N ALA A 97 4.86 4.78 -6.01
CA ALA A 97 5.55 3.50 -6.07
C ALA A 97 6.60 3.45 -7.18
N GLN A 98 6.28 3.95 -8.38
CA GLN A 98 7.22 4.02 -9.49
C GLN A 98 8.40 4.95 -9.20
N LEU A 99 8.15 6.10 -8.60
CA LEU A 99 9.20 7.02 -8.19
C LEU A 99 10.11 6.38 -7.13
N ALA A 100 9.53 5.76 -6.11
CA ALA A 100 10.28 5.04 -5.09
C ALA A 100 11.14 3.91 -5.68
N LYS A 101 10.58 3.14 -6.62
CA LYS A 101 11.34 2.11 -7.35
C LYS A 101 12.58 2.68 -8.04
N ASN A 102 12.42 3.78 -8.77
CA ASN A 102 13.54 4.38 -9.49
C ASN A 102 14.63 4.85 -8.53
N ILE A 103 14.25 5.53 -7.45
CA ILE A 103 15.20 6.00 -6.42
C ILE A 103 15.91 4.80 -5.76
N TYR A 104 15.16 3.77 -5.36
CA TYR A 104 15.73 2.62 -4.66
C TYR A 104 16.73 1.84 -5.51
N LEU A 105 16.47 1.67 -6.80
CA LEU A 105 17.33 0.93 -7.71
C LEU A 105 18.65 1.65 -8.04
N GLU A 106 18.73 2.97 -7.85
CA GLU A 106 19.99 3.72 -7.98
C GLU A 106 21.00 3.28 -6.91
N GLU A 107 20.53 3.03 -5.68
CA GLU A 107 21.37 2.59 -4.56
C GLU A 107 21.44 1.06 -4.43
N HIS A 108 20.45 0.34 -4.97
CA HIS A 108 20.32 -1.12 -4.85
C HIS A 108 20.12 -1.79 -6.23
N PRO A 109 21.10 -1.73 -7.14
CA PRO A 109 20.95 -2.20 -8.53
C PRO A 109 20.68 -3.69 -8.67
N ASP A 110 21.02 -4.50 -7.66
CA ASP A 110 20.77 -5.95 -7.64
C ASP A 110 19.37 -6.33 -7.19
N THR A 111 18.57 -5.37 -6.74
CA THR A 111 17.17 -5.60 -6.34
C THR A 111 16.27 -5.60 -7.57
N LYS A 112 15.29 -6.48 -7.58
CA LYS A 112 14.28 -6.55 -8.64
C LYS A 112 12.93 -6.10 -8.08
N ILE A 113 12.39 -5.03 -8.64
CA ILE A 113 11.11 -4.47 -8.23
C ILE A 113 10.17 -4.42 -9.43
N HIS A 114 9.02 -5.05 -9.31
CA HIS A 114 7.94 -4.97 -10.29
C HIS A 114 6.72 -4.30 -9.67
N VAL A 115 6.33 -3.16 -10.22
CA VAL A 115 5.15 -2.40 -9.77
C VAL A 115 3.99 -2.72 -10.69
N ILE A 116 2.88 -3.13 -10.11
CA ILE A 116 1.66 -3.54 -10.80
C ILE A 116 0.57 -2.51 -10.52
N ASP A 117 0.08 -1.85 -11.56
CA ASP A 117 -1.18 -1.12 -11.49
C ASP A 117 -2.32 -2.13 -11.57
N SER A 118 -3.07 -2.29 -10.49
CA SER A 118 -4.15 -3.29 -10.45
C SER A 118 -5.33 -2.93 -11.35
N LEU A 119 -5.45 -1.69 -11.78
CA LEU A 119 -6.62 -1.13 -12.46
C LEU A 119 -7.92 -1.27 -11.65
N SER A 120 -7.80 -1.46 -10.33
CA SER A 120 -8.88 -1.82 -9.41
C SER A 120 -8.69 -1.22 -8.02
N ALA A 121 -9.58 -1.54 -7.12
CA ALA A 121 -9.50 -1.26 -5.69
C ALA A 121 -10.22 -2.38 -4.90
N GLY A 122 -9.82 -2.60 -3.65
CA GLY A 122 -10.47 -3.58 -2.79
C GLY A 122 -10.23 -5.03 -3.21
N GLY A 123 -11.29 -5.81 -3.31
CA GLY A 123 -11.23 -7.27 -3.48
C GLY A 123 -10.47 -7.78 -4.70
N GLU A 124 -10.44 -7.04 -5.81
CA GLU A 124 -9.65 -7.44 -6.98
C GLU A 124 -8.15 -7.26 -6.73
N VAL A 125 -7.75 -6.27 -5.96
CA VAL A 125 -6.36 -6.11 -5.50
C VAL A 125 -5.96 -7.30 -4.64
N ASP A 126 -6.84 -7.76 -3.76
CA ASP A 126 -6.64 -8.96 -2.93
C ASP A 126 -6.40 -10.20 -3.79
N LEU A 127 -7.20 -10.40 -4.85
CA LEU A 127 -7.04 -11.52 -5.77
C LEU A 127 -5.70 -11.49 -6.52
N ILE A 128 -5.21 -10.31 -6.89
CA ILE A 128 -3.89 -10.15 -7.51
C ILE A 128 -2.78 -10.52 -6.52
N VAL A 129 -2.87 -10.06 -5.28
CA VAL A 129 -1.92 -10.40 -4.21
C VAL A 129 -1.89 -11.91 -3.98
N GLU A 130 -3.04 -12.57 -3.87
CA GLU A 130 -3.14 -14.03 -3.76
C GLU A 130 -2.55 -14.76 -4.97
N LYS A 131 -2.74 -14.23 -6.15
CA LYS A 131 -2.20 -14.83 -7.39
C LYS A 131 -0.67 -14.76 -7.48
N ILE A 132 -0.08 -13.73 -6.90
CA ILE A 132 1.38 -13.55 -6.87
C ILE A 132 2.01 -14.41 -5.78
N ASN A 133 1.32 -14.57 -4.64
CA ASN A 133 1.76 -15.40 -3.52
C ASN A 133 1.82 -16.88 -3.91
#